data_db0be0bc760ce09a32d0abb35d2c57bc
#
_entry.id   db0be0bc760ce09a32d0abb35d2c57bc
#
_cell.length_a   1.000
_cell.length_b   1.000
_cell.length_c   1.000
_cell.angle_alpha   90.00
_cell.angle_beta   90.00
_cell.angle_gamma   90.00
#
_symmetry.space_group_name_H-M   'P 1'
#
loop_
_entity.id
_entity.type
_entity.pdbx_description
1 polymer ?
#
loop_
_entity_poly.entity_id
_entity_poly.type
_entity_poly.pdbx_seq_one_letter_code
_entity_poly.pdbx_strand_id
1 'polypeptide(L)'
;FEVTEANGETIVKGGDTSGNALEMGEDGKMHYHINNRPSDYFLKLVKVDAESGKQIILSDATFKVKNLATGEYVRQKVAGVWIDEFNTDKDGYVILPLKLKSGKYQLEEIKAPNNYLLNGTSIPFEIKKSEVTSEDEDGDAYIVVTMEDTRVKGSISFEKRGEVLVGSHKDENGNIVFDYEEQGLAGMTVTVYAKEDIIDP
;
A
#
# COMPACT_ATOMS: atom_id res chain seq x y z
N PHE A 1 24.17 21.87 29.86
CA PHE A 1 24.12 22.49 31.18
C PHE A 1 25.49 23.06 31.51
N GLU A 2 25.50 24.10 32.32
CA GLU A 2 26.72 24.77 32.81
C GLU A 2 26.82 24.52 34.32
N VAL A 3 27.97 24.04 34.77
CA VAL A 3 28.27 23.84 36.17
C VAL A 3 29.23 24.93 36.59
N THR A 4 28.82 25.74 37.53
CA THR A 4 29.65 26.82 38.08
C THR A 4 29.74 26.70 39.60
N GLU A 5 30.88 27.06 40.18
CA GLU A 5 31.01 27.19 41.63
C GLU A 5 30.99 28.67 42.01
N ALA A 6 30.10 29.02 42.93
CA ALA A 6 30.06 30.37 43.52
C ALA A 6 29.82 30.25 45.03
N ASN A 7 30.67 30.92 45.81
CA ASN A 7 30.59 30.95 47.27
C ASN A 7 30.63 29.61 48.00
N GLY A 8 31.29 28.60 47.39
CA GLY A 8 31.37 27.23 47.93
C GLY A 8 30.14 26.38 47.63
N GLU A 9 29.22 26.88 46.80
CA GLU A 9 28.10 26.11 46.31
C GLU A 9 28.26 25.79 44.81
N THR A 10 27.97 24.56 44.43
CA THR A 10 27.93 24.16 43.03
C THR A 10 26.59 24.59 42.43
N ILE A 11 26.64 25.54 41.51
CA ILE A 11 25.46 26.02 40.80
C ILE A 11 25.41 25.32 39.44
N VAL A 12 24.35 24.57 39.19
CA VAL A 12 24.08 23.95 37.90
C VAL A 12 22.95 24.71 37.21
N LYS A 13 23.26 25.29 36.06
CA LYS A 13 22.30 25.97 35.20
C LYS A 13 22.12 25.16 33.91
N GLY A 14 20.90 24.98 33.56
CA GLY A 14 20.52 24.39 32.28
C GLY A 14 19.46 23.33 32.45
N GLY A 15 18.56 23.34 31.56
CA GLY A 15 17.60 22.34 31.21
C GLY A 15 17.36 22.52 29.75
N ASP A 16 16.96 21.47 29.09
CA ASP A 16 16.47 21.58 27.73
C ASP A 16 14.93 21.68 27.71
N THR A 17 14.38 22.03 26.59
CA THR A 17 12.93 22.08 26.37
C THR A 17 12.28 20.68 26.36
N SER A 18 13.08 19.63 26.52
CA SER A 18 12.66 18.22 26.47
C SER A 18 12.21 17.68 27.84
N GLY A 19 12.25 18.50 28.88
CA GLY A 19 11.83 18.13 30.23
C GLY A 19 12.86 17.27 30.97
N ASN A 20 14.14 17.34 30.59
CA ASN A 20 15.23 16.72 31.32
C ASN A 20 15.53 17.54 32.59
N ALA A 21 15.78 16.87 33.69
CA ALA A 21 16.02 17.47 34.98
C ALA A 21 17.35 17.02 35.56
N LEU A 22 17.99 17.93 36.31
CA LEU A 22 19.14 17.63 37.14
C LEU A 22 18.70 17.72 38.59
N GLU A 23 18.80 16.63 39.32
CA GLU A 23 18.32 16.54 40.69
C GLU A 23 19.44 16.02 41.62
N MET A 24 19.45 16.51 42.86
CA MET A 24 20.34 15.98 43.91
C MET A 24 19.70 14.69 44.45
N GLY A 25 20.37 13.56 44.27
CA GLY A 25 19.93 12.30 44.85
C GLY A 25 20.16 12.19 46.35
N GLU A 26 19.52 11.25 47.00
CA GLU A 26 19.71 10.95 48.42
C GLU A 26 21.14 10.51 48.76
N ASP A 27 21.86 10.04 47.74
CA ASP A 27 23.29 9.68 47.84
C ASP A 27 24.24 10.88 47.79
N GLY A 28 23.71 12.11 47.74
CA GLY A 28 24.47 13.34 47.66
C GLY A 28 25.12 13.57 46.29
N LYS A 29 24.71 12.85 45.26
CA LYS A 29 25.22 13.01 43.88
C LYS A 29 24.17 13.68 43.00
N MET A 30 24.65 14.39 41.99
CA MET A 30 23.79 14.96 40.97
C MET A 30 23.40 13.87 39.94
N HIS A 31 22.11 13.67 39.80
CA HIS A 31 21.52 12.74 38.84
C HIS A 31 20.87 13.52 37.70
N TYR A 32 21.29 13.22 36.46
CA TYR A 32 20.69 13.81 35.27
C TYR A 32 19.67 12.82 34.69
N HIS A 33 18.41 13.16 34.80
CA HIS A 33 17.31 12.36 34.25
C HIS A 33 17.05 12.74 32.80
N ILE A 34 17.30 11.80 31.88
CA ILE A 34 17.03 11.97 30.47
C ILE A 34 15.69 11.30 30.15
N ASN A 35 14.70 12.11 29.84
CA ASN A 35 13.39 11.63 29.39
C ASN A 35 13.42 11.41 27.87
N ASN A 36 13.66 10.19 27.45
CA ASN A 36 13.50 9.81 26.06
C ASN A 36 12.02 9.55 25.77
N ARG A 37 11.40 10.38 24.95
CA ARG A 37 10.07 10.11 24.43
C ARG A 37 10.21 9.23 23.19
N PRO A 38 9.39 8.16 23.07
CA PRO A 38 9.30 7.45 21.81
C PRO A 38 8.87 8.43 20.72
N SER A 39 9.55 8.37 19.60
CA SER A 39 9.17 9.19 18.43
C SER A 39 7.98 8.55 17.73
N ASP A 40 6.94 9.35 17.51
CA ASP A 40 5.73 8.93 16.80
C ASP A 40 5.79 9.52 15.39
N TYR A 41 5.48 8.67 14.38
CA TYR A 41 5.56 9.04 12.97
C TYR A 41 4.27 8.74 12.25
N PHE A 42 3.98 9.49 11.20
CA PHE A 42 2.90 9.13 10.28
C PHE A 42 3.30 7.91 9.44
N LEU A 43 2.32 7.07 9.18
CA LEU A 43 2.43 5.99 8.21
C LEU A 43 1.75 6.42 6.92
N LYS A 44 2.49 6.39 5.81
CA LYS A 44 1.98 6.54 4.45
C LYS A 44 2.04 5.20 3.75
N LEU A 45 0.88 4.73 3.27
CA LEU A 45 0.76 3.47 2.52
C LEU A 45 0.57 3.82 1.04
N VAL A 46 1.36 3.21 0.18
CA VAL A 46 1.33 3.44 -1.27
C VAL A 46 1.11 2.13 -1.99
N LYS A 47 0.15 2.09 -2.91
CA LYS A 47 -0.06 0.95 -3.80
C LYS A 47 0.78 1.10 -5.06
N VAL A 48 1.43 0.01 -5.47
CA VAL A 48 2.19 -0.04 -6.72
C VAL A 48 1.80 -1.26 -7.55
N ASP A 49 1.87 -1.09 -8.85
CA ASP A 49 1.63 -2.17 -9.80
C ASP A 49 2.85 -3.10 -9.87
N ALA A 50 2.64 -4.39 -9.64
CA ALA A 50 3.72 -5.38 -9.54
C ALA A 50 4.52 -5.58 -10.84
N GLU A 51 3.95 -5.20 -12.01
CA GLU A 51 4.62 -5.37 -13.30
C GLU A 51 5.39 -4.13 -13.73
N SER A 52 4.79 -2.96 -13.52
CA SER A 52 5.38 -1.68 -13.96
C SER A 52 6.17 -0.97 -12.86
N GLY A 53 5.94 -1.31 -11.60
CA GLY A 53 6.48 -0.61 -10.43
C GLY A 53 5.91 0.80 -10.23
N LYS A 54 4.92 1.20 -11.05
CA LYS A 54 4.29 2.52 -10.94
C LYS A 54 3.25 2.52 -9.83
N GLN A 55 3.04 3.70 -9.25
CA GLN A 55 1.97 3.90 -8.27
C GLN A 55 0.60 3.69 -8.92
N ILE A 56 -0.26 2.92 -8.24
CA ILE A 56 -1.65 2.71 -8.65
C ILE A 56 -2.48 3.90 -8.15
N ILE A 57 -2.87 4.79 -9.04
CA ILE A 57 -3.65 6.01 -8.74
C ILE A 57 -5.16 5.71 -8.70
N LEU A 58 -5.56 4.71 -7.92
CA LEU A 58 -6.95 4.31 -7.73
C LEU A 58 -7.31 4.40 -6.25
N SER A 59 -8.50 4.93 -5.97
CA SER A 59 -9.14 4.79 -4.67
C SER A 59 -9.62 3.35 -4.44
N ASP A 60 -10.11 3.08 -3.24
CA ASP A 60 -10.78 1.83 -2.84
C ASP A 60 -9.89 0.64 -2.47
N ALA A 61 -8.57 0.76 -2.45
CA ALA A 61 -7.77 -0.20 -1.68
C ALA A 61 -7.98 0.06 -0.18
N THR A 62 -8.22 -1.01 0.58
CA THR A 62 -8.47 -0.91 2.03
C THR A 62 -7.47 -1.74 2.80
N PHE A 63 -6.90 -1.15 3.85
CA PHE A 63 -5.87 -1.74 4.67
C PHE A 63 -6.24 -1.81 6.14
N LYS A 64 -5.68 -2.79 6.83
CA LYS A 64 -5.56 -2.84 8.28
C LYS A 64 -4.10 -2.86 8.70
N VAL A 65 -3.83 -2.25 9.85
CA VAL A 65 -2.48 -2.25 10.45
C VAL A 65 -2.55 -2.98 11.77
N LYS A 66 -1.72 -4.01 11.94
CA LYS A 66 -1.67 -4.81 13.15
C LYS A 66 -0.42 -4.46 13.96
N ASN A 67 -0.58 -4.21 15.24
CA ASN A 67 0.54 -4.06 16.17
C ASN A 67 1.06 -5.44 16.57
N LEU A 68 2.32 -5.75 16.26
CA LEU A 68 2.89 -7.07 16.51
C LEU A 68 3.21 -7.33 17.99
N ALA A 69 3.31 -6.29 18.82
CA ALA A 69 3.54 -6.46 20.24
C ALA A 69 2.27 -6.82 21.01
N THR A 70 1.11 -6.29 20.60
CA THR A 70 -0.18 -6.56 21.23
C THR A 70 -1.00 -7.61 20.50
N GLY A 71 -0.73 -7.83 19.21
CA GLY A 71 -1.52 -8.68 18.33
C GLY A 71 -2.85 -8.05 17.88
N GLU A 72 -3.12 -6.80 18.26
CA GLU A 72 -4.36 -6.10 17.95
C GLU A 72 -4.23 -5.20 16.72
N TYR A 73 -5.35 -4.96 16.03
CA TYR A 73 -5.39 -3.97 14.97
C TYR A 73 -5.37 -2.55 15.54
N VAL A 74 -4.61 -1.69 14.87
CA VAL A 74 -4.55 -0.26 15.17
C VAL A 74 -5.92 0.36 14.93
N ARG A 75 -6.43 1.05 15.96
CA ARG A 75 -7.68 1.82 15.90
C ARG A 75 -7.37 3.28 16.14
N GLN A 76 -7.90 4.15 15.31
CA GLN A 76 -7.72 5.59 15.43
C GLN A 76 -9.08 6.29 15.56
N LYS A 77 -9.14 7.33 16.38
CA LYS A 77 -10.37 8.10 16.59
C LYS A 77 -10.33 9.36 15.73
N VAL A 78 -11.16 9.41 14.70
CA VAL A 78 -11.25 10.54 13.75
C VAL A 78 -12.66 11.14 13.85
N ALA A 79 -12.75 12.43 14.11
CA ALA A 79 -14.02 13.14 14.26
C ALA A 79 -15.00 12.44 15.21
N GLY A 80 -14.49 11.81 16.29
CA GLY A 80 -15.31 11.10 17.26
C GLY A 80 -15.62 9.63 16.94
N VAL A 81 -15.32 9.16 15.74
CA VAL A 81 -15.55 7.78 15.27
C VAL A 81 -14.26 6.97 15.34
N TRP A 82 -14.36 5.73 15.85
CA TRP A 82 -13.25 4.78 15.83
C TRP A 82 -13.20 4.07 14.47
N ILE A 83 -12.04 4.14 13.81
CA ILE A 83 -11.75 3.44 12.56
C ILE A 83 -10.55 2.51 12.73
N ASP A 84 -10.54 1.39 12.04
CA ASP A 84 -9.44 0.42 11.94
C ASP A 84 -9.20 -0.02 10.49
N GLU A 85 -9.91 0.61 9.55
CA GLU A 85 -9.77 0.43 8.12
C GLU A 85 -9.34 1.75 7.48
N PHE A 86 -8.32 1.67 6.64
CA PHE A 86 -7.68 2.83 6.02
C PHE A 86 -7.72 2.68 4.50
N ASN A 87 -8.39 3.61 3.82
CA ASN A 87 -8.64 3.54 2.38
C ASN A 87 -7.70 4.47 1.62
N THR A 88 -7.19 4.02 0.46
CA THR A 88 -6.47 4.90 -0.45
C THR A 88 -7.40 5.98 -1.00
N ASP A 89 -6.83 7.15 -1.25
CA ASP A 89 -7.48 8.24 -1.95
C ASP A 89 -7.36 8.10 -3.49
N LYS A 90 -7.82 9.12 -4.21
CA LYS A 90 -7.72 9.20 -5.68
C LYS A 90 -6.28 9.17 -6.22
N ASP A 91 -5.31 9.50 -5.38
CA ASP A 91 -3.89 9.52 -5.73
C ASP A 91 -3.20 8.18 -5.39
N GLY A 92 -3.97 7.18 -4.92
CA GLY A 92 -3.51 5.80 -4.70
C GLY A 92 -2.66 5.60 -3.45
N TYR A 93 -2.75 6.48 -2.48
CA TYR A 93 -2.11 6.31 -1.17
C TYR A 93 -3.06 6.65 -0.03
N VAL A 94 -2.70 6.27 1.17
CA VAL A 94 -3.36 6.71 2.40
C VAL A 94 -2.31 7.11 3.43
N ILE A 95 -2.55 8.23 4.10
CA ILE A 95 -1.81 8.60 5.31
C ILE A 95 -2.72 8.32 6.49
N LEU A 96 -2.23 7.57 7.47
CA LEU A 96 -3.00 7.33 8.68
C LEU A 96 -3.26 8.66 9.41
N PRO A 97 -4.50 8.90 9.86
CA PRO A 97 -4.90 10.18 10.46
C PRO A 97 -4.08 10.61 11.69
N LEU A 98 -3.58 9.63 12.46
CA LEU A 98 -2.78 9.87 13.66
C LEU A 98 -1.44 9.14 13.56
N LYS A 99 -0.40 9.74 14.15
CA LYS A 99 0.93 9.14 14.24
C LYS A 99 0.88 7.80 14.99
N LEU A 100 1.70 6.86 14.55
CA LEU A 100 1.93 5.59 15.22
C LEU A 100 3.12 5.68 16.16
N LYS A 101 3.01 5.05 17.31
CA LYS A 101 4.13 4.91 18.26
C LYS A 101 5.23 4.03 17.68
N SER A 102 6.46 4.28 18.12
CA SER A 102 7.58 3.39 17.79
C SER A 102 7.27 1.94 18.14
N GLY A 103 7.53 1.03 17.22
CA GLY A 103 7.23 -0.40 17.38
C GLY A 103 7.17 -1.14 16.06
N LYS A 104 6.91 -2.45 16.16
CA LYS A 104 6.78 -3.35 15.00
C LYS A 104 5.32 -3.56 14.66
N TYR A 105 5.02 -3.46 13.38
CA TYR A 105 3.68 -3.54 12.82
C TYR A 105 3.66 -4.44 11.59
N GLN A 106 2.45 -4.76 11.16
CA GLN A 106 2.17 -5.52 9.95
C GLN A 106 1.04 -4.85 9.19
N LEU A 107 1.23 -4.66 7.90
CA LEU A 107 0.22 -4.16 6.98
C LEU A 107 -0.50 -5.36 6.34
N GLU A 108 -1.83 -5.29 6.29
CA GLU A 108 -2.69 -6.26 5.62
C GLU A 108 -3.64 -5.54 4.68
N GLU A 109 -3.72 -6.01 3.44
CA GLU A 109 -4.74 -5.56 2.51
C GLU A 109 -6.00 -6.40 2.70
N ILE A 110 -7.15 -5.74 2.84
CA ILE A 110 -8.45 -6.40 2.98
C ILE A 110 -9.36 -6.18 1.78
N LYS A 111 -9.03 -5.21 0.93
CA LYS A 111 -9.68 -4.96 -0.35
C LYS A 111 -8.68 -4.35 -1.33
N ALA A 112 -8.51 -5.00 -2.47
CA ALA A 112 -7.69 -4.47 -3.58
C ALA A 112 -8.46 -3.39 -4.36
N PRO A 113 -7.76 -2.47 -5.04
CA PRO A 113 -8.38 -1.55 -5.97
C PRO A 113 -8.98 -2.30 -7.18
N ASN A 114 -9.89 -1.64 -7.90
CA ASN A 114 -10.51 -2.23 -9.09
C ASN A 114 -9.45 -2.69 -10.11
N ASN A 115 -9.71 -3.83 -10.75
CA ASN A 115 -8.84 -4.49 -11.74
C ASN A 115 -7.52 -5.04 -11.18
N TYR A 116 -7.37 -5.12 -9.87
CA TYR A 116 -6.24 -5.76 -9.20
C TYR A 116 -6.69 -6.94 -8.34
N LEU A 117 -5.79 -7.89 -8.15
CA LEU A 117 -5.99 -9.03 -7.26
C LEU A 117 -5.61 -8.64 -5.84
N LEU A 118 -6.41 -9.09 -4.87
CA LEU A 118 -6.08 -8.92 -3.45
C LEU A 118 -4.72 -9.54 -3.14
N ASN A 119 -3.83 -8.74 -2.56
CA ASN A 119 -2.55 -9.24 -2.06
C ASN A 119 -2.73 -9.79 -0.64
N GLY A 120 -2.80 -11.11 -0.53
CA GLY A 120 -2.90 -11.80 0.76
C GLY A 120 -1.60 -11.83 1.58
N THR A 121 -0.51 -11.25 1.07
CA THR A 121 0.78 -11.23 1.76
C THR A 121 0.85 -10.02 2.69
N SER A 122 0.99 -10.27 3.98
CA SER A 122 1.19 -9.20 4.95
C SER A 122 2.61 -8.65 4.89
N ILE A 123 2.76 -7.33 5.02
CA ILE A 123 4.05 -6.65 4.98
C ILE A 123 4.44 -6.19 6.39
N PRO A 124 5.49 -6.76 7.00
CA PRO A 124 6.01 -6.27 8.27
C PRO A 124 6.79 -4.96 8.06
N PHE A 125 6.64 -4.02 8.99
CA PHE A 125 7.38 -2.78 9.02
C PHE A 125 7.64 -2.31 10.46
N GLU A 126 8.51 -1.33 10.62
CA GLU A 126 8.87 -0.80 11.93
C GLU A 126 8.73 0.73 11.96
N ILE A 127 8.09 1.24 12.98
CA ILE A 127 8.01 2.67 13.26
C ILE A 127 9.19 3.05 14.13
N LYS A 128 10.22 3.68 13.53
CA LYS A 128 11.41 4.20 14.20
C LYS A 128 12.07 5.30 13.38
N LYS A 129 12.90 6.13 14.02
CA LYS A 129 13.55 7.29 13.36
C LYS A 129 14.39 6.92 12.14
N SER A 130 15.05 5.76 12.15
CA SER A 130 15.89 5.31 11.03
C SER A 130 15.10 4.89 9.78
N GLU A 131 13.80 4.68 9.91
CA GLU A 131 12.89 4.30 8.81
C GLU A 131 12.10 5.49 8.25
N VAL A 132 12.34 6.71 8.75
CA VAL A 132 11.74 7.92 8.17
C VAL A 132 12.25 8.11 6.75
N THR A 133 11.31 8.19 5.80
CA THR A 133 11.61 8.27 4.36
C THR A 133 11.34 9.64 3.78
N SER A 134 10.49 10.43 4.41
CA SER A 134 10.17 11.80 3.98
C SER A 134 9.70 12.67 5.13
N GLU A 135 9.84 13.97 4.97
CA GLU A 135 9.27 15.00 5.84
C GLU A 135 8.54 16.00 4.94
N ASP A 136 7.43 16.56 5.42
CA ASP A 136 6.73 17.63 4.72
C ASP A 136 7.20 19.02 5.16
N GLU A 137 6.59 20.05 4.58
CA GLU A 137 6.94 21.46 4.85
C GLU A 137 6.62 21.88 6.30
N ASP A 138 5.70 21.18 6.96
CA ASP A 138 5.32 21.42 8.36
C ASP A 138 6.25 20.68 9.35
N GLY A 139 7.19 19.88 8.84
CA GLY A 139 8.13 19.07 9.63
C GLY A 139 7.53 17.76 10.15
N ASP A 140 6.39 17.34 9.60
CA ASP A 140 5.85 16.02 9.88
C ASP A 140 6.63 14.95 9.13
N ALA A 141 7.07 13.94 9.88
CA ALA A 141 7.90 12.85 9.35
C ALA A 141 7.05 11.61 9.06
N TYR A 142 7.30 11.01 7.90
CA TYR A 142 6.56 9.87 7.37
C TYR A 142 7.45 8.65 7.19
N ILE A 143 6.89 7.50 7.54
CA ILE A 143 7.41 6.19 7.14
C ILE A 143 6.51 5.70 6.02
N VAL A 144 7.11 5.46 4.84
CA VAL A 144 6.39 5.00 3.65
C VAL A 144 6.51 3.49 3.53
N VAL A 145 5.35 2.82 3.44
CA VAL A 145 5.27 1.38 3.17
C VAL A 145 4.54 1.20 1.85
N THR A 146 5.15 0.44 0.93
CA THR A 146 4.56 0.11 -0.37
C THR A 146 4.02 -1.31 -0.37
N MET A 147 2.91 -1.52 -1.06
CA MET A 147 2.36 -2.84 -1.32
C MET A 147 2.10 -3.00 -2.81
N GLU A 148 2.60 -4.10 -3.36
CA GLU A 148 2.44 -4.44 -4.78
C GLU A 148 1.17 -5.23 -5.00
N ASP A 149 0.43 -4.89 -6.07
CA ASP A 149 -0.71 -5.67 -6.53
C ASP A 149 -0.52 -6.13 -7.97
N THR A 150 -1.05 -7.31 -8.26
CA THR A 150 -1.05 -7.90 -9.59
C THR A 150 -2.35 -7.55 -10.30
N ARG A 151 -2.26 -7.11 -11.55
CA ARG A 151 -3.44 -6.83 -12.39
C ARG A 151 -4.25 -8.08 -12.67
N VAL A 152 -5.57 -7.94 -12.67
CA VAL A 152 -6.47 -8.95 -13.22
C VAL A 152 -6.27 -9.00 -14.73
N LYS A 153 -5.92 -10.18 -15.24
CA LYS A 153 -5.75 -10.42 -16.68
C LYS A 153 -6.84 -11.34 -17.19
N GLY A 154 -7.34 -11.03 -18.37
CA GLY A 154 -8.25 -11.87 -19.13
C GLY A 154 -7.63 -12.31 -20.45
N SER A 155 -8.25 -13.28 -21.08
CA SER A 155 -7.93 -13.69 -22.44
C SER A 155 -9.18 -13.61 -23.31
N ILE A 156 -8.98 -13.27 -24.58
CA ILE A 156 -10.03 -13.29 -25.59
C ILE A 156 -9.65 -14.36 -26.60
N SER A 157 -10.59 -15.24 -26.92
CA SER A 157 -10.43 -16.20 -28.00
C SER A 157 -11.47 -15.95 -29.10
N PHE A 158 -11.06 -16.17 -30.34
CA PHE A 158 -11.91 -16.01 -31.52
C PHE A 158 -11.88 -17.29 -32.33
N GLU A 159 -13.04 -17.76 -32.74
CA GLU A 159 -13.20 -18.86 -33.71
C GLU A 159 -14.01 -18.34 -34.89
N LYS A 160 -13.47 -18.50 -36.07
CA LYS A 160 -14.20 -18.28 -37.32
C LYS A 160 -14.65 -19.62 -37.88
N ARG A 161 -15.94 -19.79 -38.08
CA ARG A 161 -16.53 -20.94 -38.71
C ARG A 161 -17.22 -20.52 -40.01
N GLY A 162 -17.31 -21.43 -40.91
CA GLY A 162 -18.04 -21.25 -42.17
C GLY A 162 -18.19 -22.55 -42.96
N GLU A 163 -19.03 -22.50 -43.95
CA GLU A 163 -19.28 -23.63 -44.83
C GLU A 163 -18.07 -23.86 -45.75
N VAL A 164 -17.57 -25.08 -45.74
CA VAL A 164 -16.47 -25.56 -46.61
C VAL A 164 -17.00 -26.66 -47.48
N LEU A 165 -16.72 -26.57 -48.78
CA LEU A 165 -17.05 -27.64 -49.73
C LEU A 165 -16.26 -28.90 -49.35
N VAL A 166 -16.96 -29.96 -48.98
CA VAL A 166 -16.37 -31.25 -48.58
C VAL A 166 -16.55 -32.34 -49.63
N GLY A 167 -17.46 -32.13 -50.58
CA GLY A 167 -17.72 -33.12 -51.63
C GLY A 167 -18.78 -32.68 -52.62
N SER A 168 -19.14 -33.61 -53.49
CA SER A 168 -20.28 -33.48 -54.39
C SER A 168 -20.84 -34.83 -54.71
N HIS A 169 -22.13 -34.92 -54.93
CA HIS A 169 -22.81 -36.11 -55.38
C HIS A 169 -23.80 -35.78 -56.51
N LYS A 170 -24.36 -36.79 -57.17
CA LYS A 170 -25.46 -36.60 -58.13
C LYS A 170 -26.79 -36.85 -57.45
N ASP A 171 -27.76 -35.97 -57.74
CA ASP A 171 -29.14 -36.15 -57.31
C ASP A 171 -29.82 -37.20 -58.16
N GLU A 172 -31.11 -37.54 -57.86
CA GLU A 172 -31.92 -38.49 -58.57
C GLU A 172 -32.15 -38.12 -60.05
N ASN A 173 -31.99 -36.86 -60.42
CA ASN A 173 -32.14 -36.33 -61.79
C ASN A 173 -30.80 -36.24 -62.53
N GLY A 174 -29.68 -36.66 -61.88
CA GLY A 174 -28.35 -36.62 -62.45
C GLY A 174 -27.63 -35.28 -62.33
N ASN A 175 -28.16 -34.27 -61.60
CA ASN A 175 -27.51 -32.98 -61.36
C ASN A 175 -26.46 -33.13 -60.29
N ILE A 176 -25.41 -32.35 -60.40
CA ILE A 176 -24.36 -32.27 -59.35
C ILE A 176 -24.85 -31.38 -58.19
N VAL A 177 -24.82 -31.96 -56.98
CA VAL A 177 -25.12 -31.31 -55.75
C VAL A 177 -23.81 -31.22 -54.98
N PHE A 178 -23.50 -30.02 -54.45
CA PHE A 178 -22.28 -29.79 -53.64
C PHE A 178 -22.62 -29.95 -52.16
N ASP A 179 -21.76 -30.68 -51.46
CA ASP A 179 -21.90 -30.95 -50.03
C ASP A 179 -21.00 -29.97 -49.27
N TYR A 180 -21.60 -29.24 -48.32
CA TYR A 180 -20.93 -28.29 -47.48
C TYR A 180 -21.03 -28.72 -46.02
N GLU A 181 -19.95 -28.50 -45.29
CA GLU A 181 -19.91 -28.70 -43.85
C GLU A 181 -19.38 -27.45 -43.15
N GLU A 182 -19.94 -27.14 -41.99
CA GLU A 182 -19.45 -26.05 -41.17
C GLU A 182 -18.15 -26.47 -40.48
N GLN A 183 -17.06 -25.78 -40.82
CA GLN A 183 -15.71 -26.06 -40.29
C GLN A 183 -15.03 -24.78 -39.82
N GLY A 184 -14.01 -24.92 -38.94
CA GLY A 184 -13.12 -23.85 -38.56
C GLY A 184 -12.32 -23.31 -39.74
N LEU A 185 -12.31 -22.01 -39.98
CA LEU A 185 -11.61 -21.36 -41.07
C LEU A 185 -10.26 -20.80 -40.60
N ALA A 186 -9.16 -21.31 -41.16
CA ALA A 186 -7.81 -20.80 -40.91
C ALA A 186 -7.52 -19.50 -41.68
N GLY A 187 -6.48 -18.78 -41.27
CA GLY A 187 -5.98 -17.58 -41.96
C GLY A 187 -6.79 -16.30 -41.69
N MET A 188 -7.65 -16.29 -40.68
CA MET A 188 -8.39 -15.10 -40.26
C MET A 188 -7.47 -14.12 -39.56
N THR A 189 -7.60 -12.83 -39.91
CA THR A 189 -7.02 -11.73 -39.15
C THR A 189 -8.12 -11.05 -38.34
N VAL A 190 -7.90 -10.90 -37.02
CA VAL A 190 -8.79 -10.19 -36.11
C VAL A 190 -8.06 -8.97 -35.57
N THR A 191 -8.72 -7.82 -35.64
CA THR A 191 -8.25 -6.61 -34.98
C THR A 191 -9.19 -6.25 -33.85
N VAL A 192 -8.62 -6.03 -32.67
CA VAL A 192 -9.35 -5.64 -31.47
C VAL A 192 -9.05 -4.18 -31.18
N TYR A 193 -10.11 -3.40 -31.00
CA TYR A 193 -9.99 -1.99 -30.60
C TYR A 193 -10.58 -1.82 -29.21
N ALA A 194 -9.89 -1.03 -28.38
CA ALA A 194 -10.50 -0.56 -27.14
C ALA A 194 -11.66 0.40 -27.48
N LYS A 195 -12.80 0.21 -26.82
CA LYS A 195 -13.96 1.09 -26.98
C LYS A 195 -13.75 2.44 -26.27
N GLU A 196 -12.97 2.42 -25.21
CA GLU A 196 -12.63 3.55 -24.37
C GLU A 196 -11.12 3.53 -24.12
N ASP A 197 -10.55 4.65 -23.66
CA ASP A 197 -9.14 4.72 -23.33
C ASP A 197 -8.75 3.68 -22.28
N ILE A 198 -7.68 2.94 -22.54
CA ILE A 198 -7.08 2.04 -21.55
C ILE A 198 -6.24 2.90 -20.63
N ILE A 199 -6.71 3.07 -19.40
CA ILE A 199 -5.97 3.80 -18.37
C ILE A 199 -4.90 2.85 -17.82
N ASP A 200 -3.66 3.17 -18.07
CA ASP A 200 -2.50 2.53 -17.44
C ASP A 200 -2.14 3.35 -16.19
N PRO A 201 -2.18 2.78 -14.97
CA PRO A 201 -1.86 3.49 -13.73
C PRO A 201 -0.41 3.93 -13.66
#